data_dfe6e8a6f526a790c475476b7b27974f
#
_entry.id   dfe6e8a6f526a790c475476b7b27974f
#
_cell.length_a   1.000
_cell.length_b   1.000
_cell.length_c   1.000
_cell.angle_alpha   90.00
_cell.angle_beta   90.00
_cell.angle_gamma   90.00
#
_symmetry.space_group_name_H-M   'P 1'
#
loop_
_entity.id
_entity.type
_entity.pdbx_description
1 polymer ?
#
loop_
_entity_poly.entity_id
_entity_poly.type
_entity_poly.pdbx_seq_one_letter_code
_entity_poly.pdbx_strand_id
1 'polypeptide(L)'
;MCIRDRSYEAHSFECPEAISGVEVARVLKEDPDCVFKTLVTVGKSGEHYVFMIPVAMELDLKKAAAAVGEKSVHMVKSKELLGLTGYVHGGCSPLGMKRLFTTTVDETAALYDRIYFSGGRIGCQIETSLDSLKAAIPVKEADITA
;
A
#
# COMPACT_ATOMS: atom_id res chain seq x y z
N MET A 1 -13.37 -5.14 4.47
CA MET A 1 -12.76 -3.83 4.21
C MET A 1 -13.75 -2.73 4.57
N CYS A 2 -13.31 -1.71 5.32
CA CYS A 2 -14.20 -0.77 5.98
C CYS A 2 -14.26 0.60 5.29
N ILE A 3 -14.64 0.64 4.01
CA ILE A 3 -14.76 1.88 3.25
C ILE A 3 -16.14 2.04 2.62
N ARG A 4 -17.18 1.44 3.22
CA ARG A 4 -18.54 1.45 2.65
C ARG A 4 -19.09 2.85 2.41
N ASP A 5 -18.74 3.80 3.28
CA ASP A 5 -19.23 5.17 3.23
C ASP A 5 -18.30 6.09 2.44
N ARG A 6 -17.32 5.53 1.73
CA ARG A 6 -16.35 6.30 0.95
C ARG A 6 -16.53 6.02 -0.52
N SER A 7 -16.26 7.04 -1.34
CA SER A 7 -16.31 6.89 -2.79
C SER A 7 -15.14 6.01 -3.25
N TYR A 8 -15.47 4.86 -3.81
CA TYR A 8 -14.46 3.97 -4.37
C TYR A 8 -15.07 3.08 -5.45
N GLU A 9 -14.20 2.52 -6.28
CA GLU A 9 -14.55 1.49 -7.26
C GLU A 9 -13.67 0.27 -7.04
N ALA A 10 -14.27 -0.91 -7.17
CA ALA A 10 -13.52 -2.16 -7.06
C ALA A 10 -13.32 -2.76 -8.44
N HIS A 11 -12.10 -3.18 -8.73
CA HIS A 11 -11.73 -3.83 -9.98
C HIS A 11 -11.24 -5.25 -9.68
N SER A 12 -11.82 -6.23 -10.35
CA SER A 12 -11.43 -7.64 -10.19
C SER A 12 -10.94 -8.20 -11.53
N PHE A 13 -9.96 -9.07 -11.46
CA PHE A 13 -9.43 -9.76 -12.63
C PHE A 13 -8.98 -11.16 -12.22
N GLU A 14 -9.00 -12.09 -13.19
CA GLU A 14 -8.55 -13.45 -12.91
C GLU A 14 -7.04 -13.49 -12.78
N CYS A 15 -6.57 -13.98 -11.64
CA CYS A 15 -5.17 -14.12 -11.36
C CYS A 15 -4.97 -15.25 -10.35
N PRO A 16 -4.54 -16.46 -10.78
CA PRO A 16 -4.40 -17.59 -9.86
C PRO A 16 -3.27 -17.42 -8.86
N GLU A 17 -2.32 -16.54 -9.14
CA GLU A 17 -1.19 -16.27 -8.27
C GLU A 17 -0.83 -14.78 -8.32
N ALA A 18 0.00 -14.33 -7.37
CA ALA A 18 0.42 -12.95 -7.34
C ALA A 18 1.26 -12.60 -8.57
N ILE A 19 0.93 -11.46 -9.19
CA ILE A 19 1.73 -10.87 -10.27
C ILE A 19 2.34 -9.57 -9.75
N SER A 20 3.35 -9.06 -10.45
CA SER A 20 3.98 -7.79 -10.06
C SER A 20 2.99 -6.63 -10.12
N GLY A 21 3.25 -5.57 -9.35
CA GLY A 21 2.41 -4.37 -9.39
C GLY A 21 2.35 -3.73 -10.77
N VAL A 22 3.45 -3.77 -11.53
CA VAL A 22 3.50 -3.25 -12.90
C VAL A 22 2.58 -4.05 -13.81
N GLU A 23 2.54 -5.38 -13.65
CA GLU A 23 1.60 -6.24 -14.37
C GLU A 23 0.14 -5.94 -14.00
N VAL A 24 -0.13 -5.65 -12.73
CA VAL A 24 -1.45 -5.23 -12.27
C VAL A 24 -1.88 -3.96 -13.00
N ALA A 25 -1.00 -2.96 -13.06
CA ALA A 25 -1.30 -1.70 -13.75
C ALA A 25 -1.61 -1.94 -15.22
N ARG A 26 -0.86 -2.84 -15.86
CA ARG A 26 -1.09 -3.19 -17.27
C ARG A 26 -2.45 -3.89 -17.47
N VAL A 27 -2.81 -4.81 -16.60
CA VAL A 27 -4.11 -5.49 -16.67
C VAL A 27 -5.25 -4.50 -16.51
N LEU A 28 -5.11 -3.53 -15.61
CA LEU A 28 -6.09 -2.47 -15.40
C LEU A 28 -6.06 -1.40 -16.49
N LYS A 29 -5.05 -1.40 -17.35
CA LYS A 29 -4.81 -0.38 -18.38
C LYS A 29 -4.64 1.02 -17.76
N GLU A 30 -3.98 1.08 -16.61
CA GLU A 30 -3.73 2.31 -15.87
C GLU A 30 -2.24 2.63 -15.82
N ASP A 31 -1.93 3.92 -15.60
CA ASP A 31 -0.57 4.39 -15.42
C ASP A 31 0.02 3.76 -14.15
N PRO A 32 1.17 3.06 -14.22
CA PRO A 32 1.79 2.49 -13.03
C PRO A 32 2.13 3.54 -11.96
N ASP A 33 2.25 4.81 -12.33
CA ASP A 33 2.53 5.87 -11.35
C ASP A 33 1.35 6.16 -10.42
N CYS A 34 0.12 5.80 -10.79
CA CYS A 34 -1.06 5.96 -9.93
C CYS A 34 -1.54 4.65 -9.31
N VAL A 35 -0.87 3.54 -9.60
CA VAL A 35 -1.14 2.24 -8.97
C VAL A 35 -0.10 2.03 -7.88
N PHE A 36 -0.55 1.84 -6.64
CA PHE A 36 0.30 1.76 -5.46
C PHE A 36 0.39 0.36 -4.91
N LYS A 37 1.56 -0.01 -4.45
CA LYS A 37 1.79 -1.25 -3.68
C LYS A 37 1.91 -0.91 -2.21
N THR A 38 1.42 -1.81 -1.35
CA THR A 38 1.42 -1.65 0.09
C THR A 38 2.50 -2.54 0.68
N LEU A 39 3.47 -1.93 1.34
CA LEU A 39 4.63 -2.62 1.91
C LEU A 39 4.60 -2.52 3.42
N VAL A 40 4.90 -3.62 4.10
CA VAL A 40 4.97 -3.67 5.56
C VAL A 40 6.43 -3.80 5.98
N THR A 41 6.84 -2.93 6.89
CA THR A 41 8.21 -2.89 7.39
C THR A 41 8.23 -3.01 8.90
N VAL A 42 9.42 -3.30 9.44
CA VAL A 42 9.68 -3.27 10.87
C VAL A 42 10.83 -2.31 11.14
N GLY A 43 10.64 -1.43 12.11
CA GLY A 43 11.66 -0.50 12.55
C GLY A 43 12.63 -1.15 13.52
N LYS A 44 13.76 -0.50 13.77
CA LYS A 44 14.74 -0.96 14.77
C LYS A 44 14.12 -1.10 16.15
N SER A 45 13.11 -0.29 16.47
CA SER A 45 12.36 -0.36 17.74
C SER A 45 11.49 -1.61 17.88
N GLY A 46 11.24 -2.33 16.79
CA GLY A 46 10.28 -3.43 16.75
C GLY A 46 8.87 -3.03 16.30
N GLU A 47 8.61 -1.73 16.16
CA GLU A 47 7.33 -1.25 15.65
C GLU A 47 7.21 -1.50 14.16
N HIS A 48 5.99 -1.75 13.72
CA HIS A 48 5.69 -2.00 12.29
C HIS A 48 5.09 -0.76 11.65
N TYR A 49 5.45 -0.55 10.38
CA TYR A 49 4.99 0.59 9.59
C TYR A 49 4.58 0.13 8.19
N VAL A 50 3.57 0.79 7.66
CA VAL A 50 3.05 0.50 6.31
C VAL A 50 3.44 1.66 5.39
N PHE A 51 3.95 1.34 4.22
CA PHE A 51 4.30 2.32 3.20
C PHE A 51 3.61 1.97 1.89
N MET A 52 3.05 2.98 1.25
CA MET A 52 2.42 2.85 -0.07
C MET A 52 3.23 3.64 -1.08
N ILE A 53 3.69 2.98 -2.12
CA ILE A 53 4.50 3.61 -3.17
C ILE A 53 4.00 3.18 -4.55
N PRO A 54 4.27 3.98 -5.60
CA PRO A 54 3.96 3.56 -6.97
C PRO A 54 4.61 2.22 -7.31
N VAL A 55 3.88 1.36 -8.01
CA VAL A 55 4.29 -0.02 -8.25
C VAL A 55 5.60 -0.14 -9.04
N ALA A 56 5.94 0.85 -9.86
CA ALA A 56 7.18 0.85 -10.64
C ALA A 56 8.38 1.40 -9.88
N MET A 57 8.17 1.90 -8.66
CA MET A 57 9.23 2.48 -7.84
C MET A 57 9.65 1.55 -6.72
N GLU A 58 10.80 1.86 -6.12
CA GLU A 58 11.33 1.14 -4.95
C GLU A 58 11.25 2.01 -3.71
N LEU A 59 11.01 1.40 -2.57
CA LEU A 59 11.03 2.08 -1.29
C LEU A 59 12.47 2.43 -0.92
N ASP A 60 12.72 3.71 -0.61
CA ASP A 60 13.99 4.13 -0.05
C ASP A 60 13.92 3.92 1.46
N LEU A 61 14.64 2.91 1.96
CA LEU A 61 14.57 2.53 3.37
C LEU A 61 15.05 3.64 4.30
N LYS A 62 15.99 4.47 3.87
CA LYS A 62 16.46 5.60 4.67
C LYS A 62 15.40 6.70 4.78
N LYS A 63 14.79 7.06 3.66
CA LYS A 63 13.69 8.03 3.64
C LYS A 63 12.49 7.52 4.45
N ALA A 64 12.17 6.24 4.31
CA ALA A 64 11.09 5.62 5.05
C ALA A 64 11.34 5.68 6.56
N ALA A 65 12.55 5.34 7.00
CA ALA A 65 12.92 5.42 8.41
C ALA A 65 12.81 6.85 8.94
N ALA A 66 13.30 7.83 8.18
CA ALA A 66 13.23 9.23 8.55
C ALA A 66 11.78 9.71 8.68
N ALA A 67 10.90 9.26 7.77
CA ALA A 67 9.50 9.65 7.77
C ALA A 67 8.75 9.20 9.03
N VAL A 68 9.17 8.10 9.64
CA VAL A 68 8.50 7.54 10.84
C VAL A 68 9.32 7.70 12.12
N GLY A 69 10.48 8.36 12.06
CA GLY A 69 11.30 8.61 13.23
C GLY A 69 12.10 7.39 13.73
N GLU A 70 12.35 6.43 12.86
CA GLU A 70 13.15 5.26 13.17
C GLU A 70 14.61 5.43 12.73
N LYS A 71 15.51 4.72 13.39
CA LYS A 71 16.93 4.69 12.96
C LYS A 71 17.09 3.90 11.67
N SER A 72 16.30 2.84 11.51
CA SER A 72 16.27 2.00 10.32
C SER A 72 14.95 1.27 10.24
N VAL A 73 14.56 0.89 9.02
CA VAL A 73 13.43 -0.01 8.77
C VAL A 73 13.86 -1.04 7.75
N HIS A 74 13.23 -2.23 7.80
CA HIS A 74 13.41 -3.25 6.77
C HIS A 74 12.11 -3.97 6.52
N MET A 75 12.02 -4.57 5.33
CA MET A 75 10.83 -5.30 4.94
C MET A 75 10.61 -6.49 5.86
N VAL A 76 9.37 -6.73 6.26
CA VAL A 76 9.02 -7.97 6.94
C VAL A 76 9.09 -9.13 5.95
N LYS A 77 9.35 -10.33 6.46
CA LYS A 77 9.37 -11.54 5.63
C LYS A 77 7.95 -11.89 5.20
N SER A 78 7.79 -12.39 3.98
CA SER A 78 6.47 -12.77 3.44
C SER A 78 5.72 -13.73 4.37
N LYS A 79 6.42 -14.65 5.02
CA LYS A 79 5.83 -15.60 5.95
C LYS A 79 5.22 -14.97 7.20
N GLU A 80 5.66 -13.76 7.55
CA GLU A 80 5.17 -13.03 8.73
C GLU A 80 3.97 -12.13 8.38
N LEU A 81 3.79 -11.83 7.10
CA LEU A 81 2.82 -10.83 6.64
C LEU A 81 1.39 -11.20 7.03
N LEU A 82 1.00 -12.45 6.81
CA LEU A 82 -0.36 -12.92 7.11
C LEU A 82 -0.69 -12.76 8.60
N GLY A 83 0.25 -13.14 9.47
CA GLY A 83 0.06 -13.02 10.92
C GLY A 83 -0.07 -11.58 11.38
N LEU A 84 0.66 -10.66 10.74
CA LEU A 84 0.66 -9.25 11.11
C LEU A 84 -0.55 -8.50 10.56
N THR A 85 -0.94 -8.76 9.31
CA THR A 85 -1.91 -7.93 8.61
C THR A 85 -3.23 -8.63 8.31
N GLY A 86 -3.23 -9.95 8.22
CA GLY A 86 -4.36 -10.73 7.74
C GLY A 86 -4.35 -10.91 6.21
N TYR A 87 -3.34 -10.37 5.53
CA TYR A 87 -3.21 -10.44 4.08
C TYR A 87 -1.99 -11.22 3.65
N VAL A 88 -2.05 -11.79 2.45
CA VAL A 88 -0.91 -12.49 1.83
C VAL A 88 -0.13 -11.54 0.94
N HIS A 89 1.10 -11.92 0.58
CA HIS A 89 1.90 -11.17 -0.37
C HIS A 89 1.16 -11.08 -1.72
N GLY A 90 1.10 -9.87 -2.27
CA GLY A 90 0.35 -9.59 -3.50
C GLY A 90 -1.11 -9.23 -3.28
N GLY A 91 -1.64 -9.44 -2.07
CA GLY A 91 -3.01 -9.07 -1.69
C GLY A 91 -3.08 -8.13 -0.51
N CYS A 92 -1.96 -7.53 -0.10
CA CYS A 92 -1.92 -6.65 1.07
C CYS A 92 -2.56 -5.30 0.77
N SER A 93 -3.59 -4.94 1.55
CA SER A 93 -4.27 -3.65 1.47
C SER A 93 -3.91 -2.78 2.68
N PRO A 94 -3.87 -1.45 2.53
CA PRO A 94 -3.73 -0.55 3.68
C PRO A 94 -4.96 -0.54 4.56
N LEU A 95 -6.10 -1.01 4.05
CA LEU A 95 -7.38 -1.01 4.74
C LEU A 95 -7.67 -2.39 5.33
N GLY A 96 -8.39 -2.42 6.45
CA GLY A 96 -8.87 -3.67 7.02
C GLY A 96 -7.79 -4.59 7.58
N MET A 97 -6.61 -4.10 7.89
CA MET A 97 -5.57 -4.90 8.55
C MET A 97 -6.02 -5.32 9.95
N LYS A 98 -5.50 -6.44 10.45
CA LYS A 98 -5.79 -6.93 11.81
C LYS A 98 -5.50 -5.87 12.87
N ARG A 99 -4.50 -5.01 12.63
CA ARG A 99 -4.13 -3.90 13.51
C ARG A 99 -3.95 -2.66 12.66
N LEU A 100 -4.21 -1.50 13.25
CA LEU A 100 -3.93 -0.23 12.57
C LEU A 100 -2.45 0.12 12.78
N PHE A 101 -1.66 0.00 11.71
CA PHE A 101 -0.27 0.42 11.71
C PHE A 101 -0.15 1.83 11.16
N THR A 102 0.89 2.55 11.60
CA THR A 102 1.21 3.86 11.01
C THR A 102 1.45 3.68 9.52
N THR A 103 0.67 4.39 8.71
CA THR A 103 0.70 4.27 7.25
C THR A 103 1.19 5.59 6.64
N THR A 104 2.16 5.48 5.74
CA THR A 104 2.71 6.62 5.00
C THR A 104 2.58 6.31 3.50
N VAL A 105 2.01 7.24 2.75
CA VAL A 105 1.93 7.14 1.29
C VAL A 105 2.94 8.08 0.66
N ASP A 106 3.56 7.65 -0.45
CA ASP A 106 4.47 8.52 -1.17
C ASP A 106 3.74 9.79 -1.63
N GLU A 107 4.40 10.91 -1.50
CA GLU A 107 3.81 12.23 -1.79
C GLU A 107 3.27 12.38 -3.21
N THR A 108 3.74 11.57 -4.15
CA THR A 108 3.24 11.58 -5.52
C THR A 108 1.76 11.22 -5.64
N ALA A 109 1.19 10.56 -4.63
CA ALA A 109 -0.24 10.26 -4.61
C ALA A 109 -1.12 11.51 -4.72
N ALA A 110 -0.64 12.64 -4.22
CA ALA A 110 -1.35 13.91 -4.28
C ALA A 110 -1.44 14.50 -5.69
N LEU A 111 -0.66 13.98 -6.63
CA LEU A 111 -0.64 14.44 -8.03
C LEU A 111 -1.80 13.86 -8.84
N TYR A 112 -2.51 12.86 -8.33
CA TYR A 112 -3.54 12.13 -9.06
C TYR A 112 -4.89 12.29 -8.40
N ASP A 113 -5.94 12.43 -9.22
CA ASP A 113 -7.32 12.48 -8.73
C ASP A 113 -7.77 11.13 -8.18
N ARG A 114 -7.26 10.05 -8.76
CA ARG A 114 -7.59 8.68 -8.37
C ARG A 114 -6.31 7.87 -8.25
N ILE A 115 -6.24 7.04 -7.21
CA ILE A 115 -5.16 6.08 -6.99
C ILE A 115 -5.74 4.68 -6.87
N TYR A 116 -4.90 3.68 -7.15
CA TYR A 116 -5.28 2.26 -7.12
C TYR A 116 -4.41 1.54 -6.11
N PHE A 117 -4.99 0.61 -5.36
CA PHE A 117 -4.23 -0.26 -4.47
C PHE A 117 -4.99 -1.57 -4.24
N SER A 118 -4.33 -2.55 -3.63
CA SER A 118 -4.94 -3.87 -3.40
C SER A 118 -6.22 -3.77 -2.58
N GLY A 119 -7.22 -4.51 -3.01
CA GLY A 119 -8.49 -4.64 -2.32
C GLY A 119 -8.52 -5.70 -1.22
N GLY A 120 -7.38 -6.28 -0.87
CA GLY A 120 -7.27 -7.26 0.22
C GLY A 120 -7.15 -8.70 -0.25
N ARG A 121 -7.09 -8.93 -1.55
CA ARG A 121 -6.84 -10.25 -2.13
C ARG A 121 -6.21 -10.09 -3.51
N ILE A 122 -5.52 -11.14 -3.95
CA ILE A 122 -4.96 -11.20 -5.30
C ILE A 122 -6.11 -11.09 -6.31
N GLY A 123 -5.94 -10.23 -7.31
CA GLY A 123 -6.96 -10.04 -8.34
C GLY A 123 -8.02 -8.99 -8.02
N CYS A 124 -7.91 -8.29 -6.89
CA CYS A 124 -8.84 -7.23 -6.51
C CYS A 124 -8.08 -5.93 -6.25
N GLN A 125 -8.44 -4.88 -6.97
CA GLN A 125 -7.89 -3.54 -6.78
C GLN A 125 -9.01 -2.57 -6.42
N ILE A 126 -8.70 -1.59 -5.60
CA ILE A 126 -9.60 -0.49 -5.27
C ILE A 126 -9.09 0.77 -5.96
N GLU A 127 -10.01 1.48 -6.57
CA GLU A 127 -9.78 2.81 -7.12
C GLU A 127 -10.51 3.83 -6.24
N THR A 128 -9.77 4.81 -5.72
CA THR A 128 -10.36 5.87 -4.89
C THR A 128 -9.46 7.10 -4.90
N SER A 129 -9.89 8.17 -4.24
CA SER A 129 -9.05 9.37 -4.07
C SER A 129 -8.19 9.23 -2.82
N LEU A 130 -7.09 9.99 -2.78
CA LEU A 130 -6.25 10.08 -1.58
C LEU A 130 -7.05 10.60 -0.38
N ASP A 131 -7.94 11.58 -0.61
CA ASP A 131 -8.79 12.13 0.44
C ASP A 131 -9.72 11.07 1.04
N SER A 132 -10.29 10.21 0.21
CA SER A 132 -11.13 9.10 0.69
C SER A 132 -10.33 8.09 1.51
N LEU A 133 -9.08 7.80 1.10
CA LEU A 133 -8.20 6.93 1.87
C LEU A 133 -7.89 7.56 3.23
N LYS A 134 -7.55 8.84 3.27
CA LYS A 134 -7.27 9.57 4.52
C LYS A 134 -8.48 9.61 5.45
N ALA A 135 -9.69 9.65 4.90
CA ALA A 135 -10.91 9.62 5.68
C ALA A 135 -11.16 8.23 6.29
N ALA A 136 -10.68 7.16 5.64
CA ALA A 136 -10.85 5.79 6.12
C ALA A 136 -9.84 5.41 7.20
N ILE A 137 -8.57 5.82 7.03
CA ILE A 137 -7.49 5.55 7.99
C ILE A 137 -6.56 6.77 8.08
N PRO A 138 -5.85 6.94 9.21
CA PRO A 138 -4.81 7.98 9.29
C PRO A 138 -3.67 7.65 8.33
N VAL A 139 -3.35 8.58 7.44
CA VAL A 139 -2.28 8.42 6.44
C VAL A 139 -1.44 9.69 6.41
N LYS A 140 -0.12 9.51 6.43
CA LYS A 140 0.85 10.59 6.26
C LYS A 140 1.38 10.56 4.83
N GLU A 141 1.79 11.73 4.33
CA GLU A 141 2.44 11.84 3.02
C GLU A 141 3.90 12.23 3.22
N ALA A 142 4.79 11.58 2.49
CA ALA A 142 6.22 11.87 2.54
C ALA A 142 6.91 11.37 1.27
N ASP A 143 8.08 11.92 0.98
CA ASP A 143 8.95 11.39 -0.08
C ASP A 143 9.67 10.16 0.49
N ILE A 144 9.29 8.98 0.00
CA ILE A 144 9.80 7.69 0.49
C ILE A 144 10.31 6.78 -0.63
N THR A 145 10.37 7.26 -1.85
CA THR A 145 10.88 6.47 -2.99
C THR A 145 12.34 6.80 -3.30
N ALA A 146 13.01 5.79 -3.79
CA ALA A 146 14.39 5.93 -4.21
C ALA A 146 14.52 6.79 -5.47
#